data_fe7564b18e27d3b1ff530c719d0dcd9b
#
_entry.id   fe7564b18e27d3b1ff530c719d0dcd9b
#
_cell.length_a   1.000
_cell.length_b   1.000
_cell.length_c   1.000
_cell.angle_alpha   90.00
_cell.angle_beta   90.00
_cell.angle_gamma   90.00
#
_symmetry.space_group_name_H-M   'P 1'
#
loop_
_entity.id
_entity.type
_entity.pdbx_description
1 polymer ?
#
loop_
_entity_poly.entity_id
_entity_poly.type
_entity_poly.pdbx_seq_one_letter_code
_entity_poly.pdbx_strand_id
1 'polypeptide(L)'
;GLAHSALQAGTVVAAFRVRASADDAASVSFDVAVGDAGFGSMQVTPEYVGERETLPRVVVGLFADADCEDDFVRRDPGDRLQVLSEDDELVRFLGLPAGVSFAVAVRAEGEGGTVLAWGCEDRIAVEALETTDVDVTFDDEPLVVDGSYQTTSVFPTTTGEDVATALEGARDALLPASDATLILDAAEATLSGAEATELRAARASGFDATYQTALESLGPAAAHEALIDRLRTELTSLTVVGRLRATEGELDFSVLRLGMGAGELEVALTELTIETSLDATLDSEELRVSELLIDLSASELVRALATREAFDRLLDGPSAWLASAASCAALPPPEEPIGCDAVCLQAACRTVLADYWTAALTVIEALDQERSTLELDGSANVADLAGDLQVDTLEGSLAGEWTGPSATSPEALEGTFSGERITPPR
;
A
#
# COMPACT_ATOMS: atom_id res chain seq x y z
N GLY A 1 18.02 -65.02 6.65
CA GLY A 1 17.68 -65.82 5.48
C GLY A 1 18.02 -65.03 4.21
N LEU A 2 18.56 -65.73 3.20
CA LEU A 2 18.78 -65.16 1.87
C LEU A 2 17.52 -65.41 1.05
N ALA A 3 16.93 -64.32 0.50
CA ALA A 3 15.84 -64.42 -0.45
C ALA A 3 16.43 -64.22 -1.87
N HIS A 4 16.12 -65.11 -2.79
CA HIS A 4 16.50 -65.00 -4.19
C HIS A 4 15.24 -64.80 -5.05
N SER A 5 15.26 -63.81 -5.91
CA SER A 5 14.26 -63.64 -6.96
C SER A 5 14.98 -63.48 -8.29
N ALA A 6 14.49 -64.16 -9.30
CA ALA A 6 15.02 -64.00 -10.65
C ALA A 6 14.16 -63.03 -11.44
N LEU A 7 14.79 -62.01 -11.97
CA LEU A 7 14.18 -61.07 -12.91
C LEU A 7 14.54 -61.53 -14.33
N GLN A 8 13.55 -61.79 -15.20
CA GLN A 8 13.79 -62.12 -16.60
C GLN A 8 13.66 -60.85 -17.41
N ALA A 9 14.76 -60.45 -18.08
CA ALA A 9 14.76 -59.33 -18.98
C ALA A 9 13.85 -59.56 -20.17
N GLY A 10 13.03 -58.58 -20.53
CA GLY A 10 12.28 -58.58 -21.79
C GLY A 10 13.18 -58.20 -23.00
N THR A 11 12.61 -58.20 -24.16
CA THR A 11 13.29 -57.82 -25.43
C THR A 11 13.22 -56.33 -25.73
N VAL A 12 12.67 -55.52 -24.85
CA VAL A 12 12.51 -54.06 -25.02
C VAL A 12 13.56 -53.39 -24.17
N VAL A 13 14.28 -52.44 -24.75
CA VAL A 13 15.18 -51.53 -24.01
C VAL A 13 14.33 -50.71 -23.02
N ALA A 14 14.61 -50.86 -21.76
CA ALA A 14 13.88 -50.17 -20.71
C ALA A 14 14.73 -50.01 -19.42
N ALA A 15 14.53 -48.93 -18.75
CA ALA A 15 15.02 -48.73 -17.40
C ALA A 15 13.84 -48.76 -16.42
N PHE A 16 13.93 -49.49 -15.32
CA PHE A 16 12.89 -49.56 -14.32
C PHE A 16 13.46 -49.77 -12.91
N ARG A 17 12.73 -49.35 -11.93
CA ARG A 17 13.13 -49.52 -10.53
C ARG A 17 12.42 -50.72 -9.90
N VAL A 18 13.17 -51.62 -9.35
CA VAL A 18 12.68 -52.76 -8.60
C VAL A 18 12.81 -52.47 -7.11
N ARG A 19 11.72 -52.57 -6.38
CA ARG A 19 11.71 -52.40 -4.94
C ARG A 19 11.55 -53.77 -4.27
N ALA A 20 12.52 -54.14 -3.47
CA ALA A 20 12.42 -55.28 -2.59
C ALA A 20 11.99 -54.84 -1.20
N SER A 21 10.94 -55.46 -0.65
CA SER A 21 10.46 -55.22 0.70
C SER A 21 10.23 -56.53 1.40
N ALA A 22 10.52 -56.58 2.69
CA ALA A 22 10.21 -57.73 3.55
C ALA A 22 9.53 -57.17 4.81
N ASP A 23 8.69 -58.00 5.47
CA ASP A 23 8.08 -57.61 6.71
C ASP A 23 9.17 -57.33 7.76
N ASP A 24 9.07 -56.23 8.47
CA ASP A 24 10.00 -55.71 9.47
C ASP A 24 11.41 -55.34 8.99
N ALA A 25 11.64 -55.16 7.68
CA ALA A 25 12.91 -54.67 7.14
C ALA A 25 12.76 -53.42 6.28
N ALA A 26 13.81 -52.56 6.25
CA ALA A 26 13.86 -51.44 5.36
C ALA A 26 13.82 -51.94 3.89
N SER A 27 12.97 -51.30 3.05
CA SER A 27 12.91 -51.64 1.65
C SER A 27 14.17 -51.18 0.93
N VAL A 28 14.66 -51.98 -0.02
CA VAL A 28 15.79 -51.66 -0.87
C VAL A 28 15.28 -51.49 -2.30
N SER A 29 15.73 -50.45 -2.99
CA SER A 29 15.41 -50.21 -4.40
C SER A 29 16.64 -50.50 -5.26
N PHE A 30 16.41 -51.13 -6.42
CA PHE A 30 17.43 -51.39 -7.44
C PHE A 30 16.95 -50.77 -8.73
N ASP A 31 17.81 -50.01 -9.38
CA ASP A 31 17.58 -49.59 -10.74
C ASP A 31 18.06 -50.68 -11.69
N VAL A 32 17.19 -51.15 -12.57
CA VAL A 32 17.47 -52.20 -13.52
C VAL A 32 17.23 -51.62 -14.92
N ALA A 33 18.21 -51.77 -15.77
CA ALA A 33 18.07 -51.40 -17.19
C ALA A 33 18.36 -52.59 -18.08
N VAL A 34 17.63 -52.69 -19.18
CA VAL A 34 17.78 -53.73 -20.21
C VAL A 34 18.07 -53.00 -21.52
N GLY A 35 19.22 -53.31 -22.15
CA GLY A 35 19.60 -52.69 -23.42
C GLY A 35 20.63 -53.54 -24.15
N ASP A 36 20.53 -53.59 -25.45
CA ASP A 36 21.47 -54.31 -26.32
C ASP A 36 22.80 -53.54 -26.49
N ALA A 37 22.80 -52.23 -26.27
CA ALA A 37 23.96 -51.34 -26.42
C ALA A 37 24.83 -51.20 -25.16
N GLY A 38 24.42 -51.80 -24.01
CA GLY A 38 25.12 -51.64 -22.73
C GLY A 38 24.63 -50.43 -21.91
N PHE A 39 25.41 -50.09 -20.89
CA PHE A 39 25.05 -49.02 -19.94
C PHE A 39 26.21 -48.07 -19.74
N GLY A 40 25.91 -46.82 -19.57
CA GLY A 40 26.84 -45.76 -19.13
C GLY A 40 26.37 -45.05 -17.88
N SER A 41 26.94 -43.91 -17.68
CA SER A 41 26.58 -43.00 -16.58
C SER A 41 26.52 -41.57 -17.06
N MET A 42 25.87 -40.71 -16.30
CA MET A 42 25.82 -39.28 -16.53
C MET A 42 26.22 -38.54 -15.27
N GLN A 43 27.03 -37.52 -15.39
CA GLN A 43 27.38 -36.57 -14.36
C GLN A 43 26.81 -35.20 -14.75
N VAL A 44 25.97 -34.65 -13.88
CA VAL A 44 25.31 -33.37 -14.15
C VAL A 44 25.87 -32.33 -13.17
N THR A 45 26.32 -31.20 -13.73
CA THR A 45 26.79 -30.04 -12.99
C THR A 45 25.76 -28.90 -13.19
N PRO A 46 24.90 -28.63 -12.21
CA PRO A 46 24.01 -27.49 -12.28
C PRO A 46 24.77 -26.16 -12.11
N GLU A 47 24.54 -25.20 -13.00
CA GLU A 47 25.11 -23.86 -12.94
C GLU A 47 23.98 -22.83 -12.79
N TYR A 48 23.87 -22.23 -11.61
CA TYR A 48 22.87 -21.19 -11.35
C TYR A 48 23.41 -19.84 -11.80
N VAL A 49 22.61 -19.10 -12.59
CA VAL A 49 22.96 -17.78 -13.13
C VAL A 49 21.98 -16.68 -12.69
N GLY A 50 20.96 -17.03 -11.91
CA GLY A 50 19.98 -16.09 -11.40
C GLY A 50 20.49 -15.22 -10.23
N GLU A 51 19.62 -14.40 -9.69
CA GLU A 51 19.96 -13.38 -8.69
C GLU A 51 19.59 -13.74 -7.24
N ARG A 52 18.95 -14.89 -7.00
CA ARG A 52 18.56 -15.30 -5.63
C ARG A 52 19.78 -15.63 -4.79
N GLU A 53 19.83 -15.06 -3.59
CA GLU A 53 20.94 -15.32 -2.64
C GLU A 53 20.99 -16.77 -2.15
N THR A 54 19.83 -17.44 -2.10
CA THR A 54 19.72 -18.82 -1.63
C THR A 54 18.70 -19.61 -2.44
N LEU A 55 19.05 -20.86 -2.73
CA LEU A 55 18.15 -21.81 -3.36
C LEU A 55 17.77 -22.90 -2.34
N PRO A 56 16.51 -22.94 -1.85
CA PRO A 56 16.14 -23.82 -0.72
C PRO A 56 16.34 -25.31 -1.01
N ARG A 57 16.10 -25.75 -2.24
CA ARG A 57 16.23 -27.14 -2.67
C ARG A 57 16.47 -27.21 -4.17
N VAL A 58 17.62 -27.73 -4.58
CA VAL A 58 17.92 -27.96 -6.00
C VAL A 58 17.69 -29.44 -6.33
N VAL A 59 16.93 -29.68 -7.38
CA VAL A 59 16.50 -31.01 -7.81
C VAL A 59 16.90 -31.22 -9.26
N VAL A 60 17.53 -32.34 -9.56
CA VAL A 60 17.92 -32.75 -10.91
C VAL A 60 17.06 -33.92 -11.34
N GLY A 61 16.26 -33.73 -12.37
CA GLY A 61 15.42 -34.75 -13.00
C GLY A 61 16.01 -35.24 -14.31
N LEU A 62 15.93 -36.55 -14.54
CA LEU A 62 16.33 -37.18 -15.80
C LEU A 62 15.11 -37.78 -16.48
N PHE A 63 14.93 -37.50 -17.77
CA PHE A 63 13.81 -37.93 -18.59
C PHE A 63 14.32 -38.65 -19.83
N ALA A 64 13.88 -39.89 -20.02
CA ALA A 64 14.25 -40.67 -21.20
C ALA A 64 13.33 -40.35 -22.39
N ASP A 65 13.91 -40.21 -23.59
CA ASP A 65 13.20 -39.92 -24.84
C ASP A 65 12.29 -38.69 -24.74
N ALA A 66 12.72 -37.64 -24.01
CA ALA A 66 12.01 -36.37 -23.83
C ALA A 66 12.84 -35.21 -24.34
N ASP A 67 12.16 -34.12 -24.70
CA ASP A 67 12.73 -32.82 -25.05
C ASP A 67 12.40 -31.78 -23.97
N CYS A 68 13.23 -30.74 -23.83
CA CYS A 68 13.02 -29.67 -22.86
C CYS A 68 11.72 -28.87 -23.11
N GLU A 69 11.18 -28.91 -24.33
CA GLU A 69 9.92 -28.26 -24.70
C GLU A 69 8.68 -29.02 -24.20
N ASP A 70 8.84 -30.24 -23.71
CA ASP A 70 7.74 -31.04 -23.19
C ASP A 70 7.27 -30.51 -21.82
N ASP A 71 6.00 -30.13 -21.71
CA ASP A 71 5.38 -29.57 -20.50
C ASP A 71 5.63 -30.43 -19.23
N PHE A 72 5.67 -31.76 -19.38
CA PHE A 72 5.89 -32.66 -18.25
C PHE A 72 7.32 -32.59 -17.70
N VAL A 73 8.33 -32.27 -18.52
CA VAL A 73 9.73 -32.13 -18.11
C VAL A 73 9.87 -31.01 -17.07
N ARG A 74 9.07 -29.97 -17.22
CA ARG A 74 9.05 -28.87 -16.26
C ARG A 74 8.30 -29.19 -14.96
N ARG A 75 7.29 -30.05 -15.01
CA ARG A 75 6.35 -30.27 -13.90
C ARG A 75 6.61 -31.57 -13.13
N ASP A 76 7.03 -32.63 -13.82
CA ASP A 76 7.17 -33.94 -13.23
C ASP A 76 8.58 -34.15 -12.63
N PRO A 77 8.72 -35.05 -11.66
CA PRO A 77 10.02 -35.33 -11.05
C PRO A 77 11.01 -36.05 -11.97
N GLY A 78 10.56 -36.53 -13.13
CA GLY A 78 11.36 -37.31 -14.07
C GLY A 78 11.37 -38.83 -13.75
N ASP A 79 11.96 -39.61 -14.69
CA ASP A 79 12.13 -41.03 -14.54
C ASP A 79 13.09 -41.35 -13.37
N ARG A 80 14.05 -40.47 -13.17
CA ARG A 80 14.99 -40.50 -12.05
C ARG A 80 15.15 -39.08 -11.49
N LEU A 81 15.21 -38.99 -10.17
CA LEU A 81 15.35 -37.75 -9.44
C LEU A 81 16.49 -37.84 -8.44
N GLN A 82 17.30 -36.79 -8.40
CA GLN A 82 18.28 -36.59 -7.32
C GLN A 82 18.14 -35.17 -6.77
N VAL A 83 18.42 -35.02 -5.48
CA VAL A 83 18.47 -33.74 -4.79
C VAL A 83 19.94 -33.41 -4.60
N LEU A 84 20.34 -32.22 -5.00
CA LEU A 84 21.67 -31.70 -4.73
C LEU A 84 21.77 -31.35 -3.24
N SER A 85 22.77 -31.91 -2.56
CA SER A 85 23.05 -31.53 -1.18
C SER A 85 23.86 -30.22 -1.17
N GLU A 86 23.80 -29.46 -0.07
CA GLU A 86 24.52 -28.18 0.08
C GLU A 86 26.04 -28.28 -0.17
N ASP A 87 26.63 -29.46 0.05
CA ASP A 87 28.06 -29.72 -0.13
C ASP A 87 28.40 -30.32 -1.50
N ASP A 88 27.41 -30.67 -2.33
CA ASP A 88 27.61 -31.35 -3.61
C ASP A 88 27.55 -30.34 -4.77
N GLU A 89 28.59 -30.29 -5.58
CA GLU A 89 28.63 -29.49 -6.81
C GLU A 89 28.01 -30.19 -8.02
N LEU A 90 27.73 -31.51 -7.92
CA LEU A 90 27.24 -32.32 -9.02
C LEU A 90 26.42 -33.52 -8.56
N VAL A 91 25.59 -34.04 -9.45
CA VAL A 91 24.86 -35.30 -9.25
C VAL A 91 25.26 -36.34 -10.28
N ARG A 92 25.15 -37.63 -9.93
CA ARG A 92 25.49 -38.75 -10.82
C ARG A 92 24.34 -39.72 -10.98
N PHE A 93 24.03 -40.02 -12.24
CA PHE A 93 23.08 -41.06 -12.63
C PHE A 93 23.85 -42.26 -13.20
N LEU A 94 23.72 -43.43 -12.54
CA LEU A 94 24.43 -44.65 -12.95
C LEU A 94 23.48 -45.63 -13.65
N GLY A 95 24.04 -46.48 -14.53
CA GLY A 95 23.29 -47.54 -15.20
C GLY A 95 22.21 -46.98 -16.15
N LEU A 96 22.55 -45.98 -16.93
CA LEU A 96 21.70 -45.44 -17.99
C LEU A 96 21.86 -46.28 -19.27
N PRO A 97 20.75 -46.64 -19.95
CA PRO A 97 20.86 -47.41 -21.21
C PRO A 97 21.56 -46.58 -22.27
N ALA A 98 22.59 -47.13 -22.87
CA ALA A 98 23.26 -46.49 -24.01
C ALA A 98 22.34 -46.52 -25.22
N GLY A 99 22.40 -45.43 -26.05
CA GLY A 99 21.58 -45.28 -27.25
C GLY A 99 20.17 -44.70 -26.97
N VAL A 100 19.84 -44.36 -25.73
CA VAL A 100 18.64 -43.58 -25.38
C VAL A 100 19.04 -42.12 -25.29
N SER A 101 18.21 -41.23 -25.78
CA SER A 101 18.35 -39.78 -25.62
C SER A 101 17.71 -39.38 -24.29
N PHE A 102 18.35 -38.45 -23.58
CA PHE A 102 17.84 -37.94 -22.31
C PHE A 102 17.68 -36.43 -22.35
N ALA A 103 16.68 -35.94 -21.64
CA ALA A 103 16.62 -34.55 -21.15
C ALA A 103 16.97 -34.52 -19.67
N VAL A 104 17.73 -33.50 -19.26
CA VAL A 104 18.10 -33.23 -17.88
C VAL A 104 17.51 -31.90 -17.48
N ALA A 105 16.63 -31.91 -16.49
CA ALA A 105 16.04 -30.71 -15.93
C ALA A 105 16.60 -30.42 -14.53
N VAL A 106 17.00 -29.19 -14.31
CA VAL A 106 17.39 -28.67 -13.00
C VAL A 106 16.34 -27.68 -12.52
N ARG A 107 15.89 -27.86 -11.28
CA ARG A 107 14.87 -26.98 -10.67
C ARG A 107 15.31 -26.59 -9.26
N ALA A 108 15.19 -25.32 -8.94
CA ALA A 108 15.14 -24.89 -7.53
C ALA A 108 13.69 -24.89 -7.08
N GLU A 109 13.39 -25.57 -5.98
CA GLU A 109 12.04 -25.70 -5.45
C GLU A 109 11.93 -24.95 -4.12
N GLY A 110 10.92 -24.04 -4.02
CA GLY A 110 10.52 -23.37 -2.80
C GLY A 110 9.59 -24.20 -1.91
N GLU A 111 9.02 -23.57 -0.90
CA GLU A 111 8.00 -24.18 -0.07
C GLU A 111 6.78 -24.61 -0.90
N GLY A 112 6.24 -25.79 -0.63
CA GLY A 112 5.11 -26.32 -1.41
C GLY A 112 5.47 -26.90 -2.78
N GLY A 113 6.73 -26.86 -3.22
CA GLY A 113 7.19 -27.41 -4.49
C GLY A 113 7.06 -26.43 -5.68
N THR A 114 6.90 -25.15 -5.40
CA THR A 114 6.95 -24.10 -6.42
C THR A 114 8.32 -24.07 -7.07
N VAL A 115 8.40 -24.06 -8.40
CA VAL A 115 9.66 -23.98 -9.15
C VAL A 115 10.11 -22.53 -9.18
N LEU A 116 11.19 -22.21 -8.47
CA LEU A 116 11.74 -20.86 -8.32
C LEU A 116 12.77 -20.51 -9.39
N ALA A 117 13.50 -21.53 -9.87
CA ALA A 117 14.45 -21.42 -10.94
C ALA A 117 14.43 -22.70 -11.78
N TRP A 118 14.72 -22.59 -13.05
CA TRP A 118 14.57 -23.67 -14.03
C TRP A 118 15.67 -23.62 -15.09
N GLY A 119 16.11 -24.82 -15.48
CA GLY A 119 16.98 -25.01 -16.63
C GLY A 119 16.90 -26.43 -17.14
N CYS A 120 17.18 -26.62 -18.42
CA CYS A 120 17.09 -27.92 -19.05
C CYS A 120 18.09 -28.02 -20.19
N GLU A 121 18.66 -29.23 -20.37
CA GLU A 121 19.48 -29.62 -21.52
C GLU A 121 18.91 -30.91 -22.08
N ASP A 122 18.72 -31.01 -23.39
CA ASP A 122 18.12 -32.16 -24.05
C ASP A 122 19.05 -32.86 -25.04
N ARG A 123 18.57 -33.95 -25.66
CA ARG A 123 19.28 -34.75 -26.67
C ARG A 123 20.62 -35.29 -26.21
N ILE A 124 20.74 -35.55 -24.91
CA ILE A 124 21.96 -36.06 -24.33
C ILE A 124 22.04 -37.56 -24.58
N ALA A 125 23.03 -37.99 -25.36
CA ALA A 125 23.29 -39.41 -25.63
C ALA A 125 24.29 -39.98 -24.59
N VAL A 126 23.96 -41.13 -24.02
CA VAL A 126 24.85 -41.86 -23.13
C VAL A 126 25.54 -42.98 -23.90
N GLU A 127 26.89 -43.04 -23.78
CA GLU A 127 27.70 -44.09 -24.41
C GLU A 127 27.96 -45.24 -23.40
N ALA A 128 28.06 -46.43 -23.93
CA ALA A 128 28.28 -47.62 -23.09
C ALA A 128 29.67 -47.60 -22.40
N LEU A 129 29.68 -47.86 -21.10
CA LEU A 129 30.87 -47.89 -20.24
C LEU A 129 31.55 -46.51 -20.07
N GLU A 130 30.94 -45.46 -20.53
CA GLU A 130 31.43 -44.10 -20.37
C GLU A 130 30.57 -43.27 -19.42
N THR A 131 31.16 -42.16 -18.92
CA THR A 131 30.44 -41.11 -18.20
C THR A 131 30.28 -39.91 -19.09
N THR A 132 29.03 -39.52 -19.32
CA THR A 132 28.70 -38.29 -20.07
C THR A 132 28.62 -37.14 -19.07
N ASP A 133 29.43 -36.12 -19.24
CA ASP A 133 29.36 -34.87 -18.44
C ASP A 133 28.37 -33.89 -19.10
N VAL A 134 27.49 -33.33 -18.29
CA VAL A 134 26.45 -32.41 -18.71
C VAL A 134 26.43 -31.22 -17.78
N ASP A 135 26.62 -30.03 -18.33
CA ASP A 135 26.46 -28.77 -17.62
C ASP A 135 25.06 -28.22 -17.95
N VAL A 136 24.26 -27.95 -16.92
CA VAL A 136 22.90 -27.41 -17.07
C VAL A 136 22.84 -26.04 -16.41
N THR A 137 22.74 -25.01 -17.22
CA THR A 137 22.49 -23.66 -16.74
C THR A 137 21.01 -23.49 -16.40
N PHE A 138 20.71 -22.95 -15.22
CA PHE A 138 19.35 -22.65 -14.82
C PHE A 138 19.24 -21.26 -14.19
N ASP A 139 18.12 -20.61 -14.44
CA ASP A 139 17.86 -19.21 -14.13
C ASP A 139 16.54 -19.05 -13.40
N ASP A 140 16.34 -17.90 -12.77
CA ASP A 140 15.13 -17.59 -12.04
C ASP A 140 13.89 -17.64 -12.93
N GLU A 141 12.82 -18.22 -12.41
CA GLU A 141 11.50 -18.09 -13.00
C GLU A 141 10.99 -16.66 -12.76
N PRO A 142 10.39 -16.04 -13.79
CA PRO A 142 9.86 -14.69 -13.67
C PRO A 142 8.75 -14.63 -12.62
N LEU A 143 8.73 -13.54 -11.84
CA LEU A 143 7.69 -13.31 -10.85
C LEU A 143 6.33 -13.08 -11.51
N VAL A 144 5.28 -13.56 -10.86
CA VAL A 144 3.90 -13.29 -11.26
C VAL A 144 3.47 -11.96 -10.65
N VAL A 145 3.29 -10.97 -11.50
CA VAL A 145 2.93 -9.61 -11.11
C VAL A 145 1.43 -9.38 -11.02
N ASP A 146 0.62 -10.24 -11.64
CA ASP A 146 -0.83 -10.10 -11.60
C ASP A 146 -1.38 -10.12 -10.18
N GLY A 147 -2.18 -9.11 -9.83
CA GLY A 147 -2.75 -8.99 -8.50
C GLY A 147 -3.31 -7.61 -8.19
N SER A 148 -3.65 -7.42 -6.94
CA SER A 148 -4.04 -6.12 -6.39
C SER A 148 -3.12 -5.76 -5.25
N TYR A 149 -2.60 -4.55 -5.27
CA TYR A 149 -1.68 -4.02 -4.26
C TYR A 149 -2.30 -2.80 -3.59
N GLN A 150 -2.25 -2.77 -2.27
CA GLN A 150 -2.52 -1.53 -1.54
C GLN A 150 -1.22 -0.74 -1.50
N THR A 151 -1.24 0.44 -2.09
CA THR A 151 -0.07 1.32 -2.16
C THR A 151 -0.18 2.46 -1.17
N THR A 152 0.96 2.92 -0.69
CA THR A 152 1.08 4.10 0.16
C THR A 152 2.23 4.95 -0.34
N SER A 153 1.94 6.20 -0.66
CA SER A 153 2.95 7.19 -1.03
C SER A 153 2.92 8.33 -0.02
N VAL A 154 4.08 8.79 0.42
CA VAL A 154 4.21 9.89 1.38
C VAL A 154 5.13 10.94 0.79
N PHE A 155 4.59 12.15 0.60
CA PHE A 155 5.30 13.29 0.05
C PHE A 155 5.44 14.37 1.12
N PRO A 156 6.65 14.85 1.44
CA PRO A 156 6.81 16.09 2.16
C PRO A 156 6.28 17.24 1.29
N THR A 157 5.40 18.05 1.83
CA THR A 157 4.81 19.20 1.15
C THR A 157 5.16 20.47 1.90
N THR A 158 5.19 21.59 1.20
CA THR A 158 5.16 22.90 1.84
C THR A 158 3.72 23.41 1.79
N THR A 159 3.31 24.13 2.81
CA THR A 159 2.03 24.85 2.75
C THR A 159 2.17 25.95 1.70
N GLY A 160 1.60 25.74 0.53
CA GLY A 160 1.66 26.73 -0.55
C GLY A 160 1.14 28.11 -0.10
N GLU A 161 1.63 29.17 -0.73
CA GLU A 161 1.28 30.56 -0.34
C GLU A 161 -0.24 30.80 -0.38
N ASP A 162 -0.92 30.20 -1.34
CA ASP A 162 -2.38 30.36 -1.50
C ASP A 162 -3.14 29.66 -0.36
N VAL A 163 -2.72 28.46 0.03
CA VAL A 163 -3.32 27.74 1.16
C VAL A 163 -3.03 28.48 2.48
N ALA A 164 -1.81 28.98 2.65
CA ALA A 164 -1.44 29.77 3.82
C ALA A 164 -2.30 31.04 3.91
N THR A 165 -2.49 31.73 2.79
CA THR A 165 -3.33 32.94 2.69
C THR A 165 -4.79 32.62 2.98
N ALA A 166 -5.32 31.51 2.45
CA ALA A 166 -6.70 31.08 2.76
C ALA A 166 -6.89 30.72 4.23
N LEU A 167 -5.91 30.06 4.86
CA LEU A 167 -5.93 29.76 6.30
C LEU A 167 -5.87 31.03 7.14
N GLU A 168 -5.10 32.05 6.73
CA GLU A 168 -5.10 33.37 7.39
C GLU A 168 -6.44 34.08 7.22
N GLY A 169 -7.02 34.06 6.04
CA GLY A 169 -8.35 34.59 5.81
C GLY A 169 -9.43 33.86 6.60
N ALA A 170 -9.35 32.54 6.72
CA ALA A 170 -10.26 31.76 7.55
C ALA A 170 -10.11 32.11 9.04
N ARG A 171 -8.87 32.28 9.53
CA ARG A 171 -8.61 32.78 10.89
C ARG A 171 -9.26 34.15 11.11
N ASP A 172 -9.04 35.09 10.20
CA ASP A 172 -9.58 36.44 10.30
C ASP A 172 -11.12 36.44 10.26
N ALA A 173 -11.71 35.51 9.51
CA ALA A 173 -13.16 35.29 9.49
C ALA A 173 -13.70 34.75 10.83
N LEU A 174 -12.90 33.98 11.59
CA LEU A 174 -13.28 33.41 12.89
C LEU A 174 -13.10 34.41 14.06
N LEU A 175 -12.18 35.36 13.95
CA LEU A 175 -11.89 36.33 15.02
C LEU A 175 -13.13 37.07 15.58
N PRO A 176 -14.07 37.54 14.74
CA PRO A 176 -15.27 38.23 15.24
C PRO A 176 -16.16 37.33 16.13
N ALA A 177 -16.07 36.01 16.03
CA ALA A 177 -16.81 35.10 16.91
C ALA A 177 -16.40 35.22 18.39
N SER A 178 -15.32 35.93 18.67
CA SER A 178 -14.86 36.26 20.05
C SER A 178 -15.38 37.62 20.54
N ASP A 179 -16.25 38.31 19.79
CA ASP A 179 -16.82 39.60 20.15
C ASP A 179 -18.12 39.40 20.91
N ALA A 180 -18.12 39.92 22.18
CA ALA A 180 -19.27 39.87 23.03
C ALA A 180 -20.49 40.59 22.43
N THR A 181 -20.27 41.66 21.69
CA THR A 181 -21.35 42.44 21.07
C THR A 181 -22.13 41.57 20.09
N LEU A 182 -21.44 40.79 19.25
CA LEU A 182 -22.07 39.91 18.26
C LEU A 182 -22.87 38.80 18.91
N ILE A 183 -22.35 38.21 20.01
CA ILE A 183 -23.05 37.16 20.77
C ILE A 183 -24.32 37.76 21.40
N LEU A 184 -24.22 38.94 21.98
CA LEU A 184 -25.36 39.62 22.60
C LEU A 184 -26.40 40.10 21.59
N ASP A 185 -25.98 40.51 20.39
CA ASP A 185 -26.89 40.84 19.26
C ASP A 185 -27.68 39.60 18.83
N ALA A 186 -26.99 38.45 18.70
CA ALA A 186 -27.64 37.17 18.39
C ALA A 186 -28.61 36.74 19.50
N ALA A 187 -28.24 36.91 20.78
CA ALA A 187 -29.12 36.64 21.91
C ALA A 187 -30.37 37.54 21.85
N GLU A 188 -30.18 38.83 21.64
CA GLU A 188 -31.26 39.83 21.55
C GLU A 188 -32.25 39.48 20.42
N ALA A 189 -31.74 39.00 19.29
CA ALA A 189 -32.57 38.63 18.13
C ALA A 189 -33.50 37.42 18.42
N THR A 190 -33.17 36.59 19.42
CA THR A 190 -33.97 35.42 19.79
C THR A 190 -35.02 35.73 20.87
N LEU A 191 -34.86 36.85 21.56
CA LEU A 191 -35.71 37.25 22.71
C LEU A 191 -36.89 38.12 22.23
N SER A 192 -37.94 38.20 23.06
CA SER A 192 -39.11 39.01 22.77
C SER A 192 -39.62 39.71 24.02
N GLY A 193 -40.34 40.85 23.83
CA GLY A 193 -41.04 41.54 24.88
C GLY A 193 -40.16 42.08 26.02
N ALA A 194 -40.44 41.71 27.25
CA ALA A 194 -39.74 42.17 28.44
C ALA A 194 -38.27 41.74 28.47
N GLU A 195 -37.98 40.50 28.09
CA GLU A 195 -36.64 39.90 28.12
C GLU A 195 -35.66 40.65 27.20
N ALA A 196 -36.08 40.96 25.97
CA ALA A 196 -35.26 41.77 25.06
C ALA A 196 -35.03 43.18 25.57
N THR A 197 -35.99 43.71 26.35
CA THR A 197 -35.86 45.04 26.95
C THR A 197 -34.89 45.06 28.11
N GLU A 198 -34.87 44.01 28.94
CA GLU A 198 -33.93 43.85 30.01
C GLU A 198 -32.49 43.64 29.52
N LEU A 199 -32.30 42.82 28.47
CA LEU A 199 -30.97 42.65 27.87
C LEU A 199 -30.46 43.99 27.30
N ARG A 200 -31.30 44.74 26.55
CA ARG A 200 -30.92 46.08 26.02
C ARG A 200 -30.56 47.05 27.14
N ALA A 201 -31.29 47.05 28.27
CA ALA A 201 -30.97 47.89 29.40
C ALA A 201 -29.64 47.55 30.06
N ALA A 202 -29.35 46.24 30.20
CA ALA A 202 -28.06 45.75 30.73
C ALA A 202 -26.90 46.17 29.78
N ARG A 203 -27.06 46.00 28.48
CA ARG A 203 -26.07 46.43 27.45
C ARG A 203 -25.81 47.92 27.53
N ALA A 204 -26.86 48.72 27.61
CA ALA A 204 -26.74 50.17 27.81
C ALA A 204 -26.01 50.58 29.09
N SER A 205 -25.99 49.73 30.08
CA SER A 205 -25.26 49.93 31.35
C SER A 205 -23.82 49.36 31.35
N GLY A 206 -23.33 48.83 30.25
CA GLY A 206 -21.95 48.38 30.08
C GLY A 206 -21.75 46.86 30.18
N PHE A 207 -22.82 46.09 30.10
CA PHE A 207 -22.73 44.60 30.16
C PHE A 207 -21.86 44.04 29.03
N ASP A 208 -21.87 44.63 27.83
CA ASP A 208 -21.04 44.22 26.69
C ASP A 208 -19.55 44.18 27.05
N ALA A 209 -19.05 45.21 27.77
CA ALA A 209 -17.65 45.25 28.21
C ALA A 209 -17.32 44.24 29.29
N THR A 210 -18.24 43.98 30.23
CA THR A 210 -18.07 42.95 31.22
C THR A 210 -18.06 41.57 30.62
N TYR A 211 -18.94 41.29 29.65
CA TYR A 211 -19.05 40.06 28.95
C TYR A 211 -17.83 39.81 28.03
N GLN A 212 -17.32 40.87 27.38
CA GLN A 212 -16.08 40.80 26.59
C GLN A 212 -14.89 40.39 27.48
N THR A 213 -14.75 40.95 28.64
CA THR A 213 -13.68 40.58 29.59
C THR A 213 -13.80 39.10 30.03
N ALA A 214 -15.02 38.60 30.21
CA ALA A 214 -15.25 37.19 30.50
C ALA A 214 -14.88 36.29 29.34
N LEU A 215 -15.26 36.63 28.11
CA LEU A 215 -14.87 35.92 26.90
C LEU A 215 -13.35 35.88 26.71
N GLU A 216 -12.67 37.01 26.85
CA GLU A 216 -11.21 37.09 26.73
C GLU A 216 -10.51 36.18 27.75
N SER A 217 -11.04 36.07 28.95
CA SER A 217 -10.50 35.17 30.00
C SER A 217 -10.63 33.69 29.65
N LEU A 218 -11.56 33.32 28.74
CA LEU A 218 -11.78 31.96 28.27
C LEU A 218 -10.91 31.60 27.05
N GLY A 219 -10.29 32.60 26.41
CA GLY A 219 -9.30 32.43 25.33
C GLY A 219 -9.82 31.90 24.01
N PRO A 220 -11.04 32.28 23.51
CA PRO A 220 -11.55 31.73 22.24
C PRO A 220 -10.66 32.10 21.03
N ALA A 221 -10.07 33.30 21.01
CA ALA A 221 -9.15 33.72 19.97
C ALA A 221 -7.91 32.79 19.90
N ALA A 222 -7.34 32.41 21.07
CA ALA A 222 -6.22 31.49 21.12
C ALA A 222 -6.59 30.08 20.60
N ALA A 223 -7.83 29.64 20.82
CA ALA A 223 -8.30 28.36 20.29
C ALA A 223 -8.42 28.37 18.76
N HIS A 224 -8.87 29.48 18.17
CA HIS A 224 -8.92 29.67 16.71
C HIS A 224 -7.51 29.73 16.10
N GLU A 225 -6.57 30.44 16.72
CA GLU A 225 -5.15 30.45 16.31
C GLU A 225 -4.55 29.05 16.36
N ALA A 226 -4.75 28.33 17.46
CA ALA A 226 -4.22 26.96 17.62
C ALA A 226 -4.76 26.00 16.57
N LEU A 227 -6.03 26.15 16.12
CA LEU A 227 -6.57 25.35 15.03
C LEU A 227 -5.82 25.62 13.70
N ILE A 228 -5.68 26.89 13.35
CA ILE A 228 -5.03 27.28 12.09
C ILE A 228 -3.55 26.86 12.08
N ASP A 229 -2.83 27.07 13.19
CA ASP A 229 -1.43 26.67 13.31
C ASP A 229 -1.28 25.14 13.20
N ARG A 230 -2.26 24.41 13.73
CA ARG A 230 -2.27 22.96 13.59
C ARG A 230 -2.53 22.53 12.14
N LEU A 231 -3.52 23.10 11.46
CA LEU A 231 -3.75 22.84 10.04
C LEU A 231 -2.50 23.11 9.20
N ARG A 232 -1.80 24.21 9.46
CA ARG A 232 -0.52 24.50 8.80
C ARG A 232 0.53 23.41 9.04
N THR A 233 0.62 22.91 10.26
CA THR A 233 1.57 21.85 10.61
C THR A 233 1.22 20.53 9.92
N GLU A 234 -0.07 20.18 9.88
CA GLU A 234 -0.53 18.94 9.25
C GLU A 234 -0.41 18.99 7.70
N LEU A 235 -0.51 20.17 7.10
CA LEU A 235 -0.34 20.37 5.66
C LEU A 235 1.13 20.25 5.16
N THR A 236 2.06 19.79 6.00
CA THR A 236 3.48 19.62 5.64
C THR A 236 3.81 18.24 5.05
N SER A 237 2.87 17.32 4.98
CA SER A 237 3.03 16.06 4.26
C SER A 237 1.71 15.58 3.68
N LEU A 238 1.76 15.05 2.47
CA LEU A 238 0.64 14.41 1.79
C LEU A 238 0.87 12.90 1.77
N THR A 239 -0.12 12.14 2.23
CA THR A 239 -0.14 10.69 2.13
C THR A 239 -1.23 10.26 1.14
N VAL A 240 -0.85 9.53 0.12
CA VAL A 240 -1.77 8.94 -0.86
C VAL A 240 -1.82 7.45 -0.64
N VAL A 241 -2.97 6.92 -0.23
CA VAL A 241 -3.21 5.48 -0.17
C VAL A 241 -4.04 5.09 -1.39
N GLY A 242 -3.50 4.20 -2.21
CA GLY A 242 -4.11 3.78 -3.45
C GLY A 242 -4.30 2.27 -3.52
N ARG A 243 -4.94 1.85 -4.61
CA ARG A 243 -4.96 0.47 -5.07
C ARG A 243 -4.43 0.42 -6.49
N LEU A 244 -3.33 -0.30 -6.65
CA LEU A 244 -2.81 -0.68 -7.95
C LEU A 244 -3.33 -2.08 -8.29
N ARG A 245 -3.92 -2.26 -9.45
CA ARG A 245 -4.34 -3.55 -9.97
C ARG A 245 -3.56 -3.85 -11.24
N ALA A 246 -2.92 -5.01 -11.26
CA ALA A 246 -2.25 -5.57 -12.41
C ALA A 246 -3.06 -6.78 -12.91
N THR A 247 -3.40 -6.81 -14.18
CA THR A 247 -4.17 -7.89 -14.79
C THR A 247 -3.76 -8.02 -16.27
N GLU A 248 -3.18 -9.13 -16.64
CA GLU A 248 -2.79 -9.43 -18.02
C GLU A 248 -1.92 -8.33 -18.68
N GLY A 249 -1.07 -7.67 -17.88
CA GLY A 249 -0.19 -6.58 -18.34
C GLY A 249 -0.84 -5.19 -18.36
N GLU A 250 -2.12 -5.08 -18.03
CA GLU A 250 -2.78 -3.79 -17.85
C GLU A 250 -2.71 -3.36 -16.38
N LEU A 251 -2.40 -2.08 -16.16
CA LEU A 251 -2.34 -1.47 -14.84
C LEU A 251 -3.46 -0.45 -14.67
N ASP A 252 -4.15 -0.52 -13.52
CA ASP A 252 -5.16 0.42 -13.11
C ASP A 252 -4.85 0.93 -11.70
N PHE A 253 -5.02 2.24 -11.48
CA PHE A 253 -4.78 2.85 -10.20
C PHE A 253 -6.00 3.62 -9.73
N SER A 254 -6.33 3.48 -8.47
CA SER A 254 -7.39 4.24 -7.82
C SER A 254 -6.96 4.71 -6.44
N VAL A 255 -7.18 5.97 -6.14
CA VAL A 255 -6.98 6.50 -4.79
C VAL A 255 -8.06 5.93 -3.87
N LEU A 256 -7.66 5.42 -2.71
CA LEU A 256 -8.55 4.92 -1.67
C LEU A 256 -8.73 5.91 -0.53
N ARG A 257 -7.65 6.64 -0.20
CA ARG A 257 -7.62 7.62 0.88
C ARG A 257 -6.55 8.66 0.59
N LEU A 258 -6.81 9.88 1.02
CA LEU A 258 -5.81 10.92 1.15
C LEU A 258 -5.66 11.27 2.62
N GLY A 259 -4.44 11.54 3.05
CA GLY A 259 -4.12 11.98 4.38
C GLY A 259 -3.13 13.13 4.35
N MET A 260 -3.12 13.91 5.40
CA MET A 260 -2.14 14.97 5.61
C MET A 260 -1.46 14.75 6.97
N GLY A 261 -0.26 15.32 7.14
CA GLY A 261 0.53 15.08 8.32
C GLY A 261 1.08 13.66 8.39
N ALA A 262 1.54 13.22 9.53
CA ALA A 262 2.15 11.90 9.74
C ALA A 262 1.16 10.71 9.57
N GLY A 263 0.10 10.87 8.76
CA GLY A 263 -0.93 9.84 8.53
C GLY A 263 -2.05 9.83 9.59
N GLU A 264 -2.09 10.81 10.48
CA GLU A 264 -3.11 10.90 11.53
C GLU A 264 -4.46 11.43 11.03
N LEU A 265 -4.47 12.17 9.91
CA LEU A 265 -5.67 12.76 9.32
C LEU A 265 -5.99 12.09 7.97
N GLU A 266 -6.82 11.08 7.99
CA GLU A 266 -7.32 10.43 6.78
C GLU A 266 -8.65 11.05 6.33
N VAL A 267 -8.75 11.40 5.06
CA VAL A 267 -9.98 11.92 4.46
C VAL A 267 -10.66 10.83 3.65
N ALA A 268 -11.96 10.63 3.86
CA ALA A 268 -12.73 9.68 3.10
C ALA A 268 -12.99 10.22 1.68
N LEU A 269 -12.79 9.40 0.65
CA LEU A 269 -12.97 9.79 -0.77
C LEU A 269 -14.40 10.22 -1.11
N THR A 270 -15.40 9.83 -0.32
CA THR A 270 -16.79 10.26 -0.51
C THR A 270 -16.98 11.77 -0.33
N GLU A 271 -15.99 12.44 0.23
CA GLU A 271 -15.97 13.89 0.49
C GLU A 271 -15.14 14.66 -0.54
N LEU A 272 -14.46 13.95 -1.44
CA LEU A 272 -13.54 14.52 -2.41
C LEU A 272 -13.91 14.12 -3.84
N THR A 273 -13.74 15.02 -4.78
CA THR A 273 -13.79 14.74 -6.21
C THR A 273 -12.38 14.49 -6.70
N ILE A 274 -12.04 13.23 -6.99
CA ILE A 274 -10.70 12.81 -7.44
C ILE A 274 -10.83 12.13 -8.79
N GLU A 275 -9.98 12.54 -9.73
CA GLU A 275 -9.78 11.86 -11.00
C GLU A 275 -8.33 11.36 -11.06
N THR A 276 -8.13 10.14 -11.56
CA THR A 276 -6.80 9.54 -11.66
C THR A 276 -6.57 8.98 -13.06
N SER A 277 -5.35 9.12 -13.56
CA SER A 277 -4.85 8.37 -14.70
C SER A 277 -3.46 7.83 -14.40
N LEU A 278 -3.14 6.65 -14.95
CA LEU A 278 -1.86 5.99 -14.77
C LEU A 278 -1.33 5.53 -16.12
N ASP A 279 -0.08 5.91 -16.42
CA ASP A 279 0.77 5.30 -17.44
C ASP A 279 1.97 4.66 -16.74
N ALA A 280 1.99 3.33 -16.70
CA ALA A 280 3.02 2.59 -16.00
C ALA A 280 3.21 1.18 -16.61
N THR A 281 4.34 0.58 -16.30
CA THR A 281 4.64 -0.83 -16.60
C THR A 281 5.07 -1.55 -15.33
N LEU A 282 4.64 -2.79 -15.18
CA LEU A 282 5.05 -3.67 -14.10
C LEU A 282 5.54 -4.98 -14.69
N ASP A 283 6.78 -5.31 -14.43
CA ASP A 283 7.41 -6.57 -14.82
C ASP A 283 7.92 -7.34 -13.58
N SER A 284 8.67 -8.41 -13.80
CA SER A 284 9.21 -9.24 -12.73
C SER A 284 10.30 -8.57 -11.88
N GLU A 285 10.80 -7.43 -12.30
CA GLU A 285 11.91 -6.75 -11.64
C GLU A 285 11.49 -5.41 -11.03
N GLU A 286 10.64 -4.66 -11.74
CA GLU A 286 10.36 -3.27 -11.40
C GLU A 286 8.95 -2.83 -11.81
N LEU A 287 8.33 -2.00 -10.98
CA LEU A 287 7.25 -1.11 -11.37
C LEU A 287 7.87 0.21 -11.86
N ARG A 288 7.60 0.59 -13.11
CA ARG A 288 7.96 1.91 -13.65
C ARG A 288 6.71 2.72 -13.90
N VAL A 289 6.63 3.85 -13.25
CA VAL A 289 5.55 4.83 -13.42
C VAL A 289 6.08 5.93 -14.32
N SER A 290 5.57 6.01 -15.54
CA SER A 290 5.89 7.10 -16.49
C SER A 290 5.11 8.35 -16.18
N GLU A 291 3.84 8.20 -15.77
CA GLU A 291 2.95 9.28 -15.39
C GLU A 291 1.84 8.73 -14.47
N LEU A 292 1.68 9.32 -13.30
CA LEU A 292 0.51 9.15 -12.44
C LEU A 292 -0.08 10.54 -12.19
N LEU A 293 -1.24 10.80 -12.77
CA LEU A 293 -1.98 12.05 -12.56
C LEU A 293 -3.07 11.82 -11.51
N ILE A 294 -3.13 12.72 -10.54
CA ILE A 294 -4.19 12.78 -9.53
C ILE A 294 -4.72 14.21 -9.49
N ASP A 295 -5.91 14.40 -10.06
CA ASP A 295 -6.62 15.69 -10.00
C ASP A 295 -7.55 15.71 -8.79
N LEU A 296 -7.40 16.70 -7.94
CA LEU A 296 -8.19 16.86 -6.73
C LEU A 296 -8.54 18.33 -6.46
N SER A 297 -9.59 18.52 -5.66
CA SER A 297 -9.99 19.83 -5.16
C SER A 297 -9.22 20.15 -3.88
N ALA A 298 -8.37 21.18 -3.90
CA ALA A 298 -7.62 21.61 -2.73
C ALA A 298 -8.54 22.13 -1.63
N SER A 299 -9.64 22.82 -1.96
CA SER A 299 -10.58 23.33 -0.98
C SER A 299 -11.36 22.19 -0.32
N GLU A 300 -11.79 21.19 -1.09
CA GLU A 300 -12.45 20.01 -0.52
C GLU A 300 -11.51 19.29 0.46
N LEU A 301 -10.22 19.13 0.10
CA LEU A 301 -9.22 18.53 0.98
C LEU A 301 -9.03 19.35 2.26
N VAL A 302 -8.75 20.66 2.14
CA VAL A 302 -8.54 21.54 3.32
C VAL A 302 -9.81 21.61 4.17
N ARG A 303 -10.99 21.67 3.57
CA ARG A 303 -12.27 21.67 4.27
C ARG A 303 -12.50 20.36 5.03
N ALA A 304 -12.26 19.23 4.38
CA ALA A 304 -12.42 17.92 5.00
C ALA A 304 -11.47 17.74 6.19
N LEU A 305 -10.21 18.19 6.05
CA LEU A 305 -9.23 18.18 7.13
C LEU A 305 -9.62 19.11 8.27
N ALA A 306 -10.00 20.35 7.97
CA ALA A 306 -10.47 21.32 8.96
C ALA A 306 -11.71 20.79 9.71
N THR A 307 -12.64 20.22 8.95
CA THR A 307 -13.85 19.59 9.50
C THR A 307 -13.46 18.44 10.41
N ARG A 308 -12.62 17.53 9.98
CA ARG A 308 -12.23 16.35 10.74
C ARG A 308 -11.41 16.71 11.98
N GLU A 309 -10.41 17.58 11.88
CA GLU A 309 -9.65 18.04 13.05
C GLU A 309 -10.54 18.77 14.06
N ALA A 310 -11.49 19.53 13.57
CA ALA A 310 -12.47 20.20 14.44
C ALA A 310 -13.49 19.25 15.09
N PHE A 311 -13.79 18.10 14.43
CA PHE A 311 -14.93 17.24 14.79
C PHE A 311 -14.55 15.92 15.45
N ASP A 312 -13.54 15.21 14.94
CA ASP A 312 -13.24 13.83 15.41
C ASP A 312 -12.54 13.81 16.79
N ARG A 313 -11.85 14.86 17.17
CA ARG A 313 -11.14 14.89 18.47
C ARG A 313 -11.99 15.40 19.63
N LEU A 314 -13.19 15.95 19.38
CA LEU A 314 -13.97 16.66 20.40
C LEU A 314 -15.44 16.23 20.57
N LEU A 315 -15.76 15.01 20.22
CA LEU A 315 -16.88 14.21 20.72
C LEU A 315 -18.31 14.42 20.20
N ASP A 316 -18.76 15.56 19.69
CA ASP A 316 -20.20 15.71 19.39
C ASP A 316 -20.56 16.59 18.17
N GLY A 317 -19.65 16.75 17.20
CA GLY A 317 -19.90 17.49 15.96
C GLY A 317 -19.51 18.98 16.02
N PRO A 318 -19.64 19.72 14.91
CA PRO A 318 -19.08 21.06 14.71
C PRO A 318 -19.46 22.07 15.75
N SER A 319 -20.75 22.12 16.06
CA SER A 319 -21.28 23.07 17.02
C SER A 319 -20.79 22.82 18.45
N ALA A 320 -20.48 21.56 18.79
CA ALA A 320 -19.99 21.22 20.12
C ALA A 320 -18.51 21.62 20.29
N TRP A 321 -17.68 21.39 19.25
CA TRP A 321 -16.29 21.84 19.29
C TRP A 321 -16.18 23.37 19.34
N LEU A 322 -16.88 24.08 18.47
CA LEU A 322 -16.90 25.53 18.47
C LEU A 322 -17.37 26.07 19.83
N ALA A 323 -18.41 25.46 20.39
CA ALA A 323 -18.89 25.83 21.71
C ALA A 323 -17.87 25.49 22.83
N SER A 324 -17.09 24.44 22.68
CA SER A 324 -16.00 24.07 23.60
C SER A 324 -14.78 24.96 23.41
N ALA A 325 -14.34 25.18 22.19
CA ALA A 325 -13.20 26.03 21.87
C ALA A 325 -13.44 27.50 22.24
N ALA A 326 -14.64 28.00 21.97
CA ALA A 326 -15.06 29.35 22.42
C ALA A 326 -15.55 29.39 23.83
N SER A 327 -15.52 28.26 24.52
CA SER A 327 -16.00 28.16 25.93
C SER A 327 -17.42 28.67 26.13
N CYS A 328 -18.30 28.58 25.12
CA CYS A 328 -19.70 29.00 25.26
C CYS A 328 -20.39 28.35 26.47
N ALA A 329 -19.98 27.09 26.79
CA ALA A 329 -20.48 26.38 27.96
C ALA A 329 -19.97 26.92 29.32
N ALA A 330 -18.84 27.62 29.29
CA ALA A 330 -18.21 28.19 30.49
C ALA A 330 -18.56 29.66 30.71
N LEU A 331 -19.41 30.24 29.86
CA LEU A 331 -19.89 31.60 30.03
C LEU A 331 -20.63 31.71 31.39
N PRO A 332 -20.18 32.60 32.29
CA PRO A 332 -20.83 32.75 33.58
C PRO A 332 -22.27 33.25 33.40
N PRO A 333 -23.22 32.77 34.21
CA PRO A 333 -24.54 33.39 34.25
C PRO A 333 -24.39 34.87 34.66
N PRO A 334 -25.20 35.74 34.06
CA PRO A 334 -25.20 37.16 34.48
C PRO A 334 -25.52 37.26 35.96
N GLU A 335 -24.80 38.15 36.70
CA GLU A 335 -25.03 38.37 38.11
C GLU A 335 -26.39 39.01 38.37
N GLU A 336 -26.95 39.74 37.39
CA GLU A 336 -28.27 40.33 37.42
C GLU A 336 -29.17 39.77 36.32
N PRO A 337 -30.48 39.69 36.48
CA PRO A 337 -31.40 39.29 35.41
C PRO A 337 -31.30 40.23 34.21
N ILE A 338 -30.90 39.68 33.08
CA ILE A 338 -30.73 40.43 31.80
C ILE A 338 -31.72 39.98 30.74
N GLY A 339 -32.74 39.23 31.12
CA GLY A 339 -33.70 38.65 30.19
C GLY A 339 -33.15 37.48 29.36
N CYS A 340 -31.86 37.17 29.49
CA CYS A 340 -31.18 36.07 28.85
C CYS A 340 -30.38 35.32 29.87
N ASP A 341 -30.73 34.10 30.19
CA ASP A 341 -30.00 33.21 31.11
C ASP A 341 -28.75 32.59 30.46
N ALA A 342 -28.03 31.77 31.21
CA ALA A 342 -26.85 31.08 30.71
C ALA A 342 -27.16 30.21 29.48
N VAL A 343 -28.34 29.60 29.41
CA VAL A 343 -28.75 28.76 28.28
C VAL A 343 -28.97 29.60 27.03
N CYS A 344 -29.61 30.75 27.18
CA CYS A 344 -29.82 31.72 26.12
C CYS A 344 -28.46 32.24 25.57
N LEU A 345 -27.53 32.65 26.43
CA LEU A 345 -26.21 33.14 26.03
C LEU A 345 -25.38 32.05 25.35
N GLN A 346 -25.44 30.84 25.84
CA GLN A 346 -24.76 29.70 25.22
C GLN A 346 -25.34 29.38 23.83
N ALA A 347 -26.65 29.44 23.66
CA ALA A 347 -27.31 29.24 22.36
C ALA A 347 -26.92 30.35 21.37
N ALA A 348 -26.91 31.60 21.79
CA ALA A 348 -26.48 32.72 20.96
C ALA A 348 -25.00 32.61 20.57
N CYS A 349 -24.13 32.28 21.51
CA CYS A 349 -22.71 32.02 21.24
C CYS A 349 -22.52 30.93 20.17
N ARG A 350 -23.24 29.81 20.28
CA ARG A 350 -23.18 28.72 19.29
C ARG A 350 -23.65 29.17 17.92
N THR A 351 -24.71 29.97 17.83
CA THR A 351 -25.23 30.51 16.56
C THR A 351 -24.18 31.39 15.89
N VAL A 352 -23.59 32.33 16.62
CA VAL A 352 -22.54 33.21 16.12
C VAL A 352 -21.34 32.43 15.61
N LEU A 353 -20.89 31.46 16.39
CA LEU A 353 -19.78 30.59 15.97
C LEU A 353 -20.08 29.79 14.72
N ALA A 354 -21.29 29.26 14.58
CA ALA A 354 -21.69 28.53 13.38
C ALA A 354 -21.68 29.43 12.13
N ASP A 355 -22.15 30.67 12.26
CA ASP A 355 -22.16 31.63 11.15
C ASP A 355 -20.72 32.00 10.71
N TYR A 356 -19.83 32.29 11.68
CA TYR A 356 -18.42 32.62 11.37
C TYR A 356 -17.63 31.41 10.90
N TRP A 357 -17.93 30.20 11.38
CA TRP A 357 -17.36 28.98 10.82
C TRP A 357 -17.74 28.80 9.35
N THR A 358 -19.02 29.03 9.03
CA THR A 358 -19.48 29.00 7.63
C THR A 358 -18.74 30.05 6.78
N ALA A 359 -18.52 31.24 7.32
CA ALA A 359 -17.75 32.28 6.65
C ALA A 359 -16.28 31.86 6.43
N ALA A 360 -15.65 31.26 7.43
CA ALA A 360 -14.28 30.73 7.30
C ALA A 360 -14.18 29.61 6.27
N LEU A 361 -15.14 28.68 6.21
CA LEU A 361 -15.21 27.67 5.17
C LEU A 361 -15.38 28.28 3.79
N THR A 362 -16.16 29.35 3.65
CA THR A 362 -16.32 30.05 2.36
C THR A 362 -15.00 30.67 1.86
N VAL A 363 -14.13 31.13 2.78
CA VAL A 363 -12.78 31.62 2.41
C VAL A 363 -11.92 30.44 1.90
N ILE A 364 -12.01 29.27 2.55
CA ILE A 364 -11.31 28.05 2.10
C ILE A 364 -11.87 27.58 0.74
N GLU A 365 -13.18 27.63 0.53
CA GLU A 365 -13.82 27.26 -0.74
C GLU A 365 -13.39 28.16 -1.92
N ALA A 366 -12.93 29.37 -1.65
CA ALA A 366 -12.40 30.24 -2.68
C ALA A 366 -11.08 29.73 -3.30
N LEU A 367 -10.41 28.73 -2.68
CA LEU A 367 -9.26 28.03 -3.28
C LEU A 367 -9.64 27.22 -4.54
N ASP A 368 -10.91 26.90 -4.75
CA ASP A 368 -11.37 25.97 -5.80
C ASP A 368 -11.64 26.62 -7.16
N GLN A 369 -11.08 27.76 -7.43
CA GLN A 369 -11.24 28.36 -8.76
C GLN A 369 -10.53 27.54 -9.86
N GLU A 370 -9.54 26.72 -9.49
CA GLU A 370 -8.83 25.79 -10.38
C GLU A 370 -8.55 24.49 -9.63
N ARG A 371 -8.56 23.35 -10.34
CA ARG A 371 -8.21 22.06 -9.76
C ARG A 371 -6.71 21.99 -9.45
N SER A 372 -6.35 21.28 -8.41
CA SER A 372 -4.96 20.96 -8.11
C SER A 372 -4.59 19.62 -8.75
N THR A 373 -3.44 19.59 -9.41
CA THR A 373 -2.95 18.40 -10.08
C THR A 373 -1.65 17.95 -9.41
N LEU A 374 -1.59 16.67 -9.08
CA LEU A 374 -0.39 15.96 -8.68
C LEU A 374 0.04 15.08 -9.84
N GLU A 375 1.19 15.38 -10.43
CA GLU A 375 1.81 14.64 -11.52
C GLU A 375 3.08 13.98 -11.01
N LEU A 376 3.13 12.65 -11.06
CA LEU A 376 4.18 11.83 -10.45
C LEU A 376 4.76 10.86 -11.46
N ASP A 377 6.08 10.64 -11.38
CA ASP A 377 6.82 9.60 -12.06
C ASP A 377 7.78 8.89 -11.08
N GLY A 378 8.27 7.72 -11.44
CA GLY A 378 9.23 7.01 -10.60
C GLY A 378 9.25 5.52 -10.79
N SER A 379 9.85 4.83 -9.82
CA SER A 379 9.93 3.38 -9.87
C SER A 379 9.91 2.72 -8.49
N ALA A 380 9.56 1.44 -8.48
CA ALA A 380 9.61 0.61 -7.29
C ALA A 380 10.11 -0.80 -7.64
N ASN A 381 11.02 -1.33 -6.84
CA ASN A 381 11.47 -2.71 -6.92
C ASN A 381 10.35 -3.64 -6.47
N VAL A 382 10.26 -4.79 -7.09
CA VAL A 382 9.33 -5.86 -6.71
C VAL A 382 10.04 -6.88 -5.82
N ALA A 383 9.32 -7.51 -4.90
CA ALA A 383 9.86 -8.60 -4.09
C ALA A 383 8.82 -9.70 -3.83
N ASP A 384 9.30 -10.95 -3.89
CA ASP A 384 8.60 -12.16 -3.48
C ASP A 384 9.13 -12.57 -2.10
N LEU A 385 8.43 -12.21 -1.05
CA LEU A 385 8.83 -12.50 0.34
C LEU A 385 8.42 -13.91 0.77
N ALA A 386 7.39 -14.47 0.15
CA ALA A 386 6.87 -15.81 0.47
C ALA A 386 7.63 -16.92 -0.28
N GLY A 387 8.36 -16.60 -1.34
CA GLY A 387 9.06 -17.58 -2.18
C GLY A 387 8.09 -18.44 -3.01
N ASP A 388 6.97 -17.88 -3.43
CA ASP A 388 5.93 -18.56 -4.21
C ASP A 388 5.77 -18.00 -5.64
N LEU A 389 6.74 -17.22 -6.08
CA LEU A 389 6.79 -16.49 -7.37
C LEU A 389 5.74 -15.40 -7.51
N GLN A 390 5.06 -15.02 -6.46
CA GLN A 390 4.15 -13.91 -6.52
C GLN A 390 4.79 -12.66 -5.94
N VAL A 391 4.61 -11.53 -6.61
CA VAL A 391 5.07 -10.26 -6.04
C VAL A 391 4.23 -9.94 -4.80
N ASP A 392 4.88 -9.86 -3.65
CA ASP A 392 4.25 -9.52 -2.37
C ASP A 392 4.33 -8.04 -2.08
N THR A 393 5.47 -7.41 -2.39
CA THR A 393 5.74 -6.02 -2.06
C THR A 393 6.33 -5.24 -3.23
N LEU A 394 6.06 -3.93 -3.20
CA LEU A 394 6.63 -2.90 -4.08
C LEU A 394 7.28 -1.86 -3.18
N GLU A 395 8.54 -1.52 -3.39
CA GLU A 395 9.25 -0.50 -2.61
C GLU A 395 10.07 0.41 -3.51
N GLY A 396 9.87 1.72 -3.40
CA GLY A 396 10.55 2.68 -4.26
C GLY A 396 10.27 4.14 -3.90
N SER A 397 10.38 4.98 -4.91
CA SER A 397 10.12 6.41 -4.78
C SER A 397 9.34 6.93 -5.99
N LEU A 398 8.50 7.92 -5.73
CA LEU A 398 7.87 8.74 -6.74
C LEU A 398 8.35 10.18 -6.57
N ALA A 399 8.62 10.83 -7.69
CA ALA A 399 8.94 12.26 -7.75
C ALA A 399 7.96 12.93 -8.69
N GLY A 400 7.83 14.25 -8.62
CA GLY A 400 6.96 14.97 -9.56
C GLY A 400 6.66 16.37 -9.11
N GLU A 401 5.51 16.87 -9.53
CA GLU A 401 5.10 18.24 -9.33
C GLU A 401 3.68 18.32 -8.78
N TRP A 402 3.51 19.22 -7.83
CA TRP A 402 2.20 19.64 -7.34
C TRP A 402 1.88 21.01 -7.92
N THR A 403 0.81 21.08 -8.69
CA THR A 403 0.25 22.36 -9.14
C THR A 403 -0.96 22.68 -8.27
N GLY A 404 -0.78 23.57 -7.31
CA GLY A 404 -1.87 24.06 -6.46
C GLY A 404 -2.79 25.02 -7.19
N PRO A 405 -3.96 25.36 -6.61
CA PRO A 405 -4.87 26.37 -7.16
C PRO A 405 -4.14 27.71 -7.20
N SER A 406 -4.25 28.39 -8.32
CA SER A 406 -3.60 29.69 -8.56
C SER A 406 -2.06 29.69 -8.49
N ALA A 407 -1.41 28.54 -8.46
CA ALA A 407 0.04 28.44 -8.43
C ALA A 407 0.64 28.98 -9.73
N THR A 408 1.58 29.90 -9.60
CA THR A 408 2.33 30.45 -10.75
C THR A 408 3.44 29.55 -11.24
N SER A 409 3.80 28.56 -10.42
CA SER A 409 4.77 27.50 -10.72
C SER A 409 4.46 26.27 -9.88
N PRO A 410 4.61 25.06 -10.47
CA PRO A 410 4.43 23.83 -9.70
C PRO A 410 5.51 23.70 -8.61
N GLU A 411 5.17 23.00 -7.53
CA GLU A 411 6.06 22.64 -6.45
C GLU A 411 6.61 21.22 -6.70
N ALA A 412 7.94 21.08 -6.70
CA ALA A 412 8.57 19.79 -6.85
C ALA A 412 8.36 18.93 -5.58
N LEU A 413 7.95 17.70 -5.78
CA LEU A 413 7.75 16.71 -4.72
C LEU A 413 8.64 15.50 -4.95
N GLU A 414 9.15 14.95 -3.87
CA GLU A 414 9.83 13.65 -3.87
C GLU A 414 9.37 12.88 -2.64
N GLY A 415 8.92 11.66 -2.83
CA GLY A 415 8.34 10.86 -1.76
C GLY A 415 8.65 9.38 -1.86
N THR A 416 8.36 8.67 -0.79
CA THR A 416 8.45 7.21 -0.73
C THR A 416 7.20 6.58 -1.32
N PHE A 417 7.37 5.41 -1.93
CA PHE A 417 6.30 4.57 -2.44
C PHE A 417 6.46 3.17 -1.88
N SER A 418 5.41 2.62 -1.32
CA SER A 418 5.34 1.23 -0.91
C SER A 418 4.03 0.61 -1.34
N GLY A 419 4.03 -0.68 -1.65
CA GLY A 419 2.83 -1.45 -1.99
C GLY A 419 2.88 -2.82 -1.36
N GLU A 420 1.75 -3.31 -0.87
CA GLU A 420 1.58 -4.66 -0.34
C GLU A 420 0.45 -5.37 -1.09
N ARG A 421 0.67 -6.63 -1.42
CA ARG A 421 -0.33 -7.45 -2.11
C ARG A 421 -1.55 -7.68 -1.21
N ILE A 422 -2.73 -7.42 -1.77
CA ILE A 422 -4.00 -7.71 -1.09
C ILE A 422 -4.34 -9.17 -1.36
N THR A 423 -4.13 -10.03 -0.36
CA THR A 423 -4.58 -11.41 -0.43
C THR A 423 -6.10 -11.45 -0.23
N PRO A 424 -6.88 -12.01 -1.18
CA PRO A 424 -8.32 -12.16 -0.95
C PRO A 424 -8.57 -13.00 0.30
N PRO A 425 -9.55 -12.65 1.13
CA PRO A 425 -9.90 -13.48 2.29
C PRO A 425 -10.25 -14.89 1.84
N ARG A 426 -9.57 -15.88 2.43
CA ARG A 426 -9.77 -17.32 2.16
C ARG A 426 -11.12 -17.80 2.65
#